data_810227a8b200eb19648a36e3386640c4
#
_entry.id   810227a8b200eb19648a36e3386640c4
#
_cell.length_a   1.000
_cell.length_b   1.000
_cell.length_c   1.000
_cell.angle_alpha   90.00
_cell.angle_beta   90.00
_cell.angle_gamma   90.00
#
_symmetry.space_group_name_H-M   'P 1'
#
loop_
_entity.id
_entity.type
_entity.pdbx_description
1 polymer ?
#
loop_
_entity_poly.entity_id
_entity_poly.type
_entity_poly.pdbx_seq_one_letter_code
_entity_poly.pdbx_strand_id
1 'polypeptide(L)'
;MIREAAVAGQFYPGTRDALLEAVKRCVVEGERAPAIAVVCPHAGYPFSGPVAGAVFSRVTIPDVVVILGVSHRTARAPFAIMAGGAWRTPLGDVPIESKLAKAVLKRSQHIKDDARAHRYEHSLEVQVPFLQAFNPNVRIVPILVGQASDKAVIAVGEEIAAAIKKFEGDVLIVASTDMSHTTDSSPEIQEEKRALDMMAIDAIRELDAKGLMRVVRHEGITMCGHAPTAVACAAAKKLGATAAELIDYRTNCDLSEDPDYSYVVGYAGLVIK
;
A
#
# COMPACT_ATOMS: atom_id res chain seq x y z
N MET A 1 -7.16 17.08 14.64
CA MET A 1 -7.28 17.41 13.20
C MET A 1 -7.87 16.21 12.49
N ILE A 2 -8.85 16.42 11.62
CA ILE A 2 -9.40 15.36 10.75
C ILE A 2 -8.92 15.62 9.33
N ARG A 3 -8.40 14.58 8.67
CA ARG A 3 -8.10 14.60 7.25
C ARG A 3 -9.35 14.10 6.51
N GLU A 4 -9.97 14.97 5.75
CA GLU A 4 -11.13 14.65 4.91
C GLU A 4 -10.72 13.73 3.76
N ALA A 5 -11.66 12.90 3.27
CA ALA A 5 -11.44 12.04 2.12
C ALA A 5 -11.10 12.87 0.87
N ALA A 6 -10.05 12.48 0.15
CA ALA A 6 -9.60 13.18 -1.05
C ALA A 6 -10.21 12.60 -2.34
N VAL A 7 -10.55 11.30 -2.35
CA VAL A 7 -10.97 10.58 -3.55
C VAL A 7 -12.28 9.78 -3.39
N ALA A 8 -13.03 10.02 -2.30
CA ALA A 8 -14.38 9.48 -2.13
C ALA A 8 -15.30 9.98 -3.25
N GLY A 9 -16.07 9.08 -3.85
CA GLY A 9 -16.90 9.37 -5.02
C GLY A 9 -16.14 9.37 -6.35
N GLN A 10 -14.82 9.12 -6.34
CA GLN A 10 -13.96 9.05 -7.53
C GLN A 10 -13.25 7.69 -7.62
N PHE A 11 -12.44 7.31 -6.63
CA PHE A 11 -11.72 6.04 -6.60
C PHE A 11 -12.53 4.93 -5.96
N TYR A 12 -13.42 5.29 -5.05
CA TYR A 12 -14.37 4.41 -4.39
C TYR A 12 -15.67 5.15 -4.11
N PRO A 13 -16.81 4.46 -3.89
CA PRO A 13 -18.10 5.12 -3.67
C PRO A 13 -18.10 6.10 -2.51
N GLY A 14 -18.75 7.27 -2.72
CA GLY A 14 -18.80 8.37 -1.75
C GLY A 14 -19.84 8.20 -0.64
N THR A 15 -20.63 7.13 -0.64
CA THR A 15 -21.63 6.84 0.42
C THR A 15 -21.32 5.53 1.13
N ARG A 16 -21.72 5.44 2.41
CA ARG A 16 -21.44 4.28 3.26
C ARG A 16 -21.90 2.96 2.63
N ASP A 17 -23.17 2.89 2.23
CA ASP A 17 -23.77 1.65 1.78
C ASP A 17 -23.18 1.19 0.43
N ALA A 18 -23.02 2.11 -0.51
CA ALA A 18 -22.40 1.80 -1.79
C ALA A 18 -20.92 1.37 -1.63
N LEU A 19 -20.21 1.96 -0.66
CA LEU A 19 -18.82 1.60 -0.38
C LEU A 19 -18.69 0.21 0.24
N LEU A 20 -19.58 -0.14 1.21
CA LEU A 20 -19.62 -1.48 1.79
C LEU A 20 -19.93 -2.55 0.74
N GLU A 21 -20.87 -2.28 -0.16
CA GLU A 21 -21.18 -3.19 -1.26
C GLU A 21 -20.00 -3.31 -2.26
N ALA A 22 -19.30 -2.23 -2.52
CA ALA A 22 -18.12 -2.27 -3.38
C ALA A 22 -16.99 -3.10 -2.75
N VAL A 23 -16.70 -2.91 -1.46
CA VAL A 23 -15.73 -3.73 -0.72
C VAL A 23 -16.15 -5.20 -0.72
N LYS A 24 -17.41 -5.47 -0.40
CA LYS A 24 -17.94 -6.85 -0.36
C LYS A 24 -17.79 -7.60 -1.69
N ARG A 25 -17.96 -6.92 -2.82
CA ARG A 25 -17.74 -7.51 -4.15
C ARG A 25 -16.29 -7.87 -4.42
N CYS A 26 -15.34 -7.24 -3.75
CA CYS A 26 -13.92 -7.52 -3.86
C CYS A 26 -13.44 -8.62 -2.89
N VAL A 27 -14.25 -8.97 -1.88
CA VAL A 27 -13.91 -9.98 -0.87
C VAL A 27 -14.00 -11.38 -1.46
N VAL A 28 -12.97 -12.18 -1.22
CA VAL A 28 -12.93 -13.61 -1.57
C VAL A 28 -13.10 -14.43 -0.28
N GLU A 29 -13.94 -15.44 -0.32
CA GLU A 29 -14.11 -16.35 0.82
C GLU A 29 -12.82 -17.14 1.09
N GLY A 30 -12.48 -17.33 2.36
CA GLY A 30 -11.30 -18.09 2.77
C GLY A 30 -10.89 -17.86 4.21
N GLU A 31 -9.94 -18.65 4.67
CA GLU A 31 -9.34 -18.48 5.99
C GLU A 31 -8.38 -17.29 6.01
N ARG A 32 -8.39 -16.57 7.13
CA ARG A 32 -7.49 -15.44 7.38
C ARG A 32 -6.43 -15.86 8.38
N ALA A 33 -5.19 -15.45 8.10
CA ALA A 33 -4.07 -15.70 8.99
C ALA A 33 -3.35 -14.38 9.34
N PRO A 34 -2.64 -14.30 10.47
CA PRO A 34 -1.75 -13.19 10.74
C PRO A 34 -0.69 -13.03 9.65
N ALA A 35 -0.35 -11.80 9.33
CA ALA A 35 0.72 -11.45 8.41
C ALA A 35 1.55 -10.29 8.98
N ILE A 36 2.81 -10.18 8.56
CA ILE A 36 3.70 -9.08 8.94
C ILE A 36 3.44 -7.87 8.04
N ALA A 37 3.28 -8.11 6.74
CA ALA A 37 2.97 -7.05 5.80
C ALA A 37 2.13 -7.58 4.62
N VAL A 38 1.53 -6.64 3.88
CA VAL A 38 0.88 -6.91 2.59
C VAL A 38 1.29 -5.84 1.58
N VAL A 39 1.23 -6.20 0.30
CA VAL A 39 1.34 -5.26 -0.83
C VAL A 39 -0.01 -5.23 -1.53
N CYS A 40 -0.57 -4.04 -1.72
CA CYS A 40 -1.89 -3.85 -2.32
C CYS A 40 -1.88 -2.70 -3.33
N PRO A 41 -2.63 -2.80 -4.44
CA PRO A 41 -2.77 -1.73 -5.41
C PRO A 41 -3.68 -0.60 -4.90
N HIS A 42 -3.63 0.59 -5.57
CA HIS A 42 -4.34 1.79 -5.13
C HIS A 42 -5.05 2.56 -6.25
N ALA A 43 -5.27 1.96 -7.39
CA ALA A 43 -6.19 2.50 -8.39
C ALA A 43 -7.65 2.52 -7.88
N GLY A 44 -8.58 3.03 -8.68
CA GLY A 44 -10.00 2.98 -8.34
C GLY A 44 -10.51 1.55 -8.15
N TYR A 45 -11.45 1.37 -7.24
CA TYR A 45 -12.01 0.05 -6.87
C TYR A 45 -12.53 -0.79 -8.04
N PRO A 46 -13.13 -0.22 -9.11
CA PRO A 46 -13.49 -1.03 -10.28
C PRO A 46 -12.31 -1.74 -10.94
N PHE A 47 -11.10 -1.21 -10.77
CA PHE A 47 -9.87 -1.73 -11.38
C PHE A 47 -9.03 -2.56 -10.39
N SER A 48 -8.58 -1.93 -9.31
CA SER A 48 -7.65 -2.56 -8.36
C SER A 48 -8.33 -3.25 -7.18
N GLY A 49 -9.62 -2.97 -6.96
CA GLY A 49 -10.37 -3.51 -5.82
C GLY A 49 -10.37 -5.03 -5.71
N PRO A 50 -10.57 -5.79 -6.82
CA PRO A 50 -10.52 -7.26 -6.77
C PRO A 50 -9.20 -7.81 -6.24
N VAL A 51 -8.05 -7.23 -6.67
CA VAL A 51 -6.71 -7.65 -6.22
C VAL A 51 -6.49 -7.26 -4.75
N ALA A 52 -6.82 -6.02 -4.35
CA ALA A 52 -6.72 -5.58 -2.96
C ALA A 52 -7.64 -6.40 -2.03
N GLY A 53 -8.88 -6.65 -2.46
CA GLY A 53 -9.85 -7.48 -1.73
C GLY A 53 -9.38 -8.93 -1.55
N ALA A 54 -8.77 -9.54 -2.57
CA ALA A 54 -8.19 -10.87 -2.48
C ALA A 54 -7.10 -10.94 -1.41
N VAL A 55 -6.22 -9.91 -1.32
CA VAL A 55 -5.17 -9.83 -0.28
C VAL A 55 -5.78 -9.68 1.11
N PHE A 56 -6.66 -8.68 1.30
CA PHE A 56 -7.26 -8.44 2.62
C PHE A 56 -8.14 -9.61 3.09
N SER A 57 -8.65 -10.43 2.17
CA SER A 57 -9.39 -11.66 2.49
C SER A 57 -8.51 -12.77 3.05
N ARG A 58 -7.19 -12.72 2.88
CA ARG A 58 -6.23 -13.73 3.37
C ARG A 58 -5.60 -13.38 4.71
N VAL A 59 -5.79 -12.14 5.19
CA VAL A 59 -5.07 -11.67 6.38
C VAL A 59 -6.04 -11.24 7.48
N THR A 60 -5.66 -11.52 8.73
CA THR A 60 -6.33 -10.96 9.91
C THR A 60 -5.86 -9.52 10.07
N ILE A 61 -6.80 -8.56 10.06
CA ILE A 61 -6.49 -7.16 10.26
C ILE A 61 -6.43 -6.84 11.76
N PRO A 62 -5.24 -6.53 12.32
CA PRO A 62 -5.11 -6.14 13.71
C PRO A 62 -5.64 -4.72 13.95
N ASP A 63 -5.71 -4.31 15.22
CA ASP A 63 -6.17 -2.96 15.58
C ASP A 63 -5.24 -1.84 15.13
N VAL A 64 -3.99 -2.15 14.77
CA VAL A 64 -3.03 -1.14 14.32
C VAL A 64 -2.41 -1.52 12.98
N VAL A 65 -2.49 -0.58 12.03
CA VAL A 65 -1.96 -0.77 10.68
C VAL A 65 -1.05 0.40 10.29
N VAL A 66 0.20 0.11 9.93
CA VAL A 66 1.10 1.07 9.29
C VAL A 66 0.83 1.04 7.79
N ILE A 67 0.44 2.16 7.20
CA ILE A 67 0.20 2.26 5.76
C ILE A 67 1.33 3.06 5.13
N LEU A 68 2.04 2.44 4.21
CA LEU A 68 3.12 3.04 3.41
C LEU A 68 2.60 3.30 2.00
N GLY A 69 2.66 4.53 1.53
CA GLY A 69 2.22 4.88 0.19
C GLY A 69 3.17 5.85 -0.49
N VAL A 70 3.06 5.94 -1.81
CA VAL A 70 3.84 6.87 -2.61
C VAL A 70 3.25 8.28 -2.52
N SER A 71 4.12 9.29 -2.59
CA SER A 71 3.69 10.67 -2.74
C SER A 71 3.59 11.04 -4.21
N HIS A 72 2.38 11.05 -4.77
CA HIS A 72 2.10 11.51 -6.15
C HIS A 72 2.14 13.04 -6.26
N ARG A 73 2.14 13.72 -5.14
CA ARG A 73 2.21 15.18 -5.06
C ARG A 73 3.51 15.60 -4.40
N THR A 74 3.91 16.83 -4.60
CA THR A 74 5.17 17.35 -4.05
C THR A 74 5.14 17.35 -2.53
N ALA A 75 5.71 16.34 -1.89
CA ALA A 75 6.00 16.35 -0.47
C ALA A 75 7.24 17.21 -0.19
N ARG A 76 7.22 17.96 0.92
CA ARG A 76 8.37 18.79 1.34
C ARG A 76 9.51 17.97 1.91
N ALA A 77 9.22 16.75 2.35
CA ALA A 77 10.19 15.81 2.91
C ALA A 77 10.11 14.46 2.17
N PRO A 78 11.24 13.73 2.05
CA PRO A 78 11.27 12.39 1.46
C PRO A 78 10.33 11.40 2.15
N PHE A 79 10.09 11.57 3.44
CA PHE A 79 9.16 10.75 4.21
C PHE A 79 8.30 11.66 5.10
N ALA A 80 6.98 11.51 5.01
CA ALA A 80 6.03 12.29 5.78
C ALA A 80 5.05 11.37 6.52
N ILE A 81 4.91 11.57 7.84
CA ILE A 81 3.94 10.90 8.69
C ILE A 81 2.89 11.89 9.18
N MET A 82 1.66 11.45 9.37
CA MET A 82 0.68 12.19 10.16
C MET A 82 0.60 11.53 11.55
N ALA A 83 1.14 12.20 12.57
CA ALA A 83 1.34 11.60 13.88
C ALA A 83 0.16 11.75 14.86
N GLY A 84 -0.96 12.32 14.42
CA GLY A 84 -2.13 12.46 15.27
C GLY A 84 -3.35 12.97 14.54
N GLY A 85 -4.53 12.74 15.14
CA GLY A 85 -5.83 13.07 14.56
C GLY A 85 -6.55 11.86 14.03
N ALA A 86 -7.32 12.01 12.95
CA ALA A 86 -8.07 10.94 12.29
C ALA A 86 -8.18 11.18 10.78
N TRP A 87 -8.46 10.13 10.03
CA TRP A 87 -8.84 10.19 8.62
C TRP A 87 -10.33 9.89 8.48
N ARG A 88 -11.03 10.69 7.69
CA ARG A 88 -12.44 10.48 7.39
C ARG A 88 -12.61 9.70 6.10
N THR A 89 -13.51 8.72 6.14
CA THR A 89 -14.02 7.98 4.96
C THR A 89 -15.56 7.96 5.03
N PRO A 90 -16.27 7.52 3.99
CA PRO A 90 -17.71 7.29 4.08
C PRO A 90 -18.12 6.25 5.14
N LEU A 91 -17.19 5.39 5.59
CA LEU A 91 -17.45 4.41 6.66
C LEU A 91 -17.29 5.00 8.06
N GLY A 92 -16.74 6.21 8.20
CA GLY A 92 -16.50 6.89 9.46
C GLY A 92 -15.04 7.31 9.65
N ASP A 93 -14.74 7.89 10.80
CA ASP A 93 -13.40 8.37 11.13
C ASP A 93 -12.51 7.22 11.62
N VAL A 94 -11.27 7.14 11.09
CA VAL A 94 -10.24 6.20 11.51
C VAL A 94 -9.17 6.95 12.28
N PRO A 95 -8.98 6.66 13.58
CA PRO A 95 -7.98 7.33 14.39
C PRO A 95 -6.54 7.02 13.97
N ILE A 96 -5.64 7.98 14.16
CA ILE A 96 -4.21 7.74 14.09
C ILE A 96 -3.72 7.07 15.38
N GLU A 97 -2.92 5.98 15.26
CA GLU A 97 -2.21 5.41 16.41
C GLU A 97 -1.01 6.28 16.76
N SER A 98 -1.28 7.31 17.55
CA SER A 98 -0.29 8.34 17.88
C SER A 98 0.89 7.82 18.69
N LYS A 99 0.74 6.76 19.50
CA LYS A 99 1.86 6.20 20.28
C LYS A 99 2.89 5.59 19.35
N LEU A 100 2.45 4.76 18.39
CA LEU A 100 3.35 4.16 17.42
C LEU A 100 3.92 5.22 16.46
N ALA A 101 3.10 6.14 15.95
CA ALA A 101 3.56 7.21 15.06
C ALA A 101 4.67 8.07 15.71
N LYS A 102 4.52 8.47 16.97
CA LYS A 102 5.54 9.19 17.73
C LYS A 102 6.78 8.33 18.00
N ALA A 103 6.61 7.02 18.24
CA ALA A 103 7.73 6.11 18.41
C ALA A 103 8.56 5.96 17.13
N VAL A 104 7.93 5.95 15.96
CA VAL A 104 8.59 5.97 14.65
C VAL A 104 9.33 7.30 14.46
N LEU A 105 8.68 8.44 14.66
CA LEU A 105 9.31 9.77 14.56
C LEU A 105 10.54 9.92 15.45
N LYS A 106 10.48 9.43 16.67
CA LYS A 106 11.60 9.51 17.62
C LYS A 106 12.82 8.73 17.16
N ARG A 107 12.63 7.67 16.35
CA ARG A 107 13.70 6.81 15.85
C ARG A 107 14.28 7.27 14.53
N SER A 108 13.47 7.93 13.74
CA SER A 108 13.86 8.29 12.37
C SER A 108 14.40 9.71 12.28
N GLN A 109 15.54 9.87 11.60
CA GLN A 109 16.06 11.16 11.17
C GLN A 109 15.48 11.60 9.82
N HIS A 110 14.83 10.68 9.10
CA HIS A 110 14.35 10.87 7.74
C HIS A 110 12.89 11.30 7.68
N ILE A 111 12.06 10.81 8.63
CA ILE A 111 10.61 11.04 8.63
C ILE A 111 10.29 12.39 9.32
N LYS A 112 9.39 13.16 8.72
CA LYS A 112 8.87 14.42 9.29
C LYS A 112 7.38 14.29 9.57
N ASP A 113 6.92 14.90 10.68
CA ASP A 113 5.48 15.04 10.94
C ASP A 113 4.92 16.13 10.02
N ASP A 114 4.22 15.73 8.97
CA ASP A 114 3.63 16.62 7.98
C ASP A 114 2.24 16.11 7.55
N ALA A 115 1.22 16.48 8.32
CA ALA A 115 -0.17 16.16 8.00
C ALA A 115 -0.64 16.79 6.66
N ARG A 116 0.00 17.88 6.20
CA ARG A 116 -0.39 18.55 4.95
C ARG A 116 -0.01 17.74 3.73
N ALA A 117 1.09 16.95 3.81
CA ALA A 117 1.50 16.06 2.73
C ALA A 117 0.41 15.02 2.39
N HIS A 118 -0.37 14.59 3.39
CA HIS A 118 -1.44 13.60 3.21
C HIS A 118 -2.75 14.16 2.65
N ARG A 119 -2.93 15.49 2.63
CA ARG A 119 -4.25 16.12 2.41
C ARG A 119 -4.95 15.66 1.13
N TYR A 120 -4.22 15.53 0.04
CA TYR A 120 -4.75 15.23 -1.29
C TYR A 120 -4.14 13.96 -1.90
N GLU A 121 -3.42 13.18 -1.10
CA GLU A 121 -2.80 11.95 -1.56
C GLU A 121 -3.78 10.77 -1.39
N HIS A 122 -3.91 9.96 -2.44
CA HIS A 122 -4.88 8.88 -2.52
C HIS A 122 -4.28 7.49 -2.23
N SER A 123 -2.98 7.30 -2.45
CA SER A 123 -2.35 5.97 -2.40
C SER A 123 -2.56 5.22 -1.08
N LEU A 124 -2.58 5.93 0.04
CA LEU A 124 -2.87 5.34 1.34
C LEU A 124 -4.38 5.30 1.62
N GLU A 125 -5.11 6.32 1.17
CA GLU A 125 -6.54 6.47 1.46
C GLU A 125 -7.36 5.31 0.92
N VAL A 126 -7.05 4.85 -0.28
CA VAL A 126 -7.77 3.77 -0.97
C VAL A 126 -7.72 2.45 -0.18
N GLN A 127 -6.70 2.24 0.67
CA GLN A 127 -6.59 1.07 1.53
C GLN A 127 -7.53 1.12 2.74
N VAL A 128 -7.83 2.33 3.24
CA VAL A 128 -8.53 2.52 4.52
C VAL A 128 -9.93 1.90 4.57
N PRO A 129 -10.80 2.01 3.54
CA PRO A 129 -12.12 1.40 3.59
C PRO A 129 -12.09 -0.13 3.69
N PHE A 130 -11.11 -0.80 3.05
CA PHE A 130 -10.92 -2.24 3.24
C PHE A 130 -10.58 -2.55 4.71
N LEU A 131 -9.63 -1.83 5.28
CA LEU A 131 -9.23 -2.02 6.68
C LEU A 131 -10.41 -1.84 7.65
N GLN A 132 -11.23 -0.78 7.45
CA GLN A 132 -12.42 -0.53 8.26
C GLN A 132 -13.49 -1.63 8.11
N ALA A 133 -13.67 -2.16 6.91
CA ALA A 133 -14.67 -3.21 6.65
C ALA A 133 -14.26 -4.54 7.31
N PHE A 134 -12.97 -4.83 7.42
CA PHE A 134 -12.45 -6.04 8.05
C PHE A 134 -12.24 -5.88 9.57
N ASN A 135 -11.90 -4.68 10.04
CA ASN A 135 -11.78 -4.35 11.46
C ASN A 135 -12.28 -2.92 11.74
N PRO A 136 -13.48 -2.74 12.28
CA PRO A 136 -14.05 -1.42 12.55
C PRO A 136 -13.29 -0.64 13.67
N ASN A 137 -12.44 -1.30 14.45
CA ASN A 137 -11.63 -0.68 15.50
C ASN A 137 -10.23 -0.28 15.02
N VAL A 138 -9.94 -0.41 13.72
CA VAL A 138 -8.61 -0.15 13.17
C VAL A 138 -8.17 1.29 13.44
N ARG A 139 -6.90 1.43 13.80
CA ARG A 139 -6.14 2.69 13.92
C ARG A 139 -4.96 2.63 12.96
N ILE A 140 -4.62 3.75 12.35
CA ILE A 140 -3.61 3.77 11.29
C ILE A 140 -2.39 4.62 11.64
N VAL A 141 -1.25 4.27 11.06
CA VAL A 141 -0.04 5.10 11.02
C VAL A 141 0.31 5.34 9.55
N PRO A 142 -0.17 6.44 8.95
CA PRO A 142 0.07 6.71 7.53
C PRO A 142 1.43 7.36 7.33
N ILE A 143 2.23 6.80 6.43
CA ILE A 143 3.57 7.29 6.07
C ILE A 143 3.67 7.39 4.55
N LEU A 144 3.88 8.59 4.04
CA LEU A 144 4.22 8.83 2.65
C LEU A 144 5.71 8.68 2.40
N VAL A 145 6.04 8.04 1.29
CA VAL A 145 7.40 7.86 0.81
C VAL A 145 7.53 8.57 -0.53
N GLY A 146 8.30 9.64 -0.56
CA GLY A 146 8.67 10.37 -1.77
C GLY A 146 10.03 9.93 -2.30
N GLN A 147 10.69 10.83 -3.03
CA GLN A 147 12.03 10.57 -3.57
C GLN A 147 13.06 10.51 -2.43
N ALA A 148 13.75 9.38 -2.33
CA ALA A 148 14.75 9.12 -1.32
C ALA A 148 15.87 8.23 -1.88
N SER A 149 17.05 8.25 -1.23
CA SER A 149 18.12 7.31 -1.56
C SER A 149 17.76 5.90 -1.07
N ASP A 150 18.27 4.88 -1.75
CA ASP A 150 18.09 3.47 -1.36
C ASP A 150 18.48 3.23 0.11
N LYS A 151 19.56 3.88 0.56
CA LYS A 151 20.03 3.82 1.94
C LYS A 151 18.98 4.37 2.92
N ALA A 152 18.34 5.48 2.61
CA ALA A 152 17.30 6.07 3.45
C ALA A 152 16.03 5.21 3.46
N VAL A 153 15.63 4.63 2.31
CA VAL A 153 14.48 3.71 2.20
C VAL A 153 14.68 2.50 3.12
N ILE A 154 15.84 1.85 3.07
CA ILE A 154 16.15 0.70 3.92
C ILE A 154 16.17 1.10 5.40
N ALA A 155 16.86 2.21 5.73
CA ALA A 155 16.96 2.70 7.11
C ALA A 155 15.57 2.97 7.71
N VAL A 156 14.69 3.62 6.97
CA VAL A 156 13.31 3.89 7.42
C VAL A 156 12.54 2.60 7.69
N GLY A 157 12.69 1.58 6.84
CA GLY A 157 12.09 0.26 7.08
C GLY A 157 12.57 -0.37 8.40
N GLU A 158 13.88 -0.35 8.65
CA GLU A 158 14.46 -0.85 9.90
C GLU A 158 14.04 -0.03 11.14
N GLU A 159 13.90 1.28 11.01
CA GLU A 159 13.43 2.18 12.07
C GLU A 159 11.96 1.93 12.42
N ILE A 160 11.09 1.71 11.41
CA ILE A 160 9.69 1.31 11.60
C ILE A 160 9.62 -0.04 12.32
N ALA A 161 10.37 -1.04 11.86
CA ALA A 161 10.42 -2.35 12.51
C ALA A 161 10.86 -2.26 13.98
N ALA A 162 11.87 -1.43 14.27
CA ALA A 162 12.34 -1.20 15.64
C ALA A 162 11.30 -0.49 16.53
N ALA A 163 10.43 0.33 15.94
CA ALA A 163 9.30 0.92 16.65
C ALA A 163 8.21 -0.12 16.94
N ILE A 164 7.85 -0.93 15.94
CA ILE A 164 6.86 -2.01 16.04
C ILE A 164 7.27 -3.04 17.08
N LYS A 165 8.53 -3.49 17.12
CA LYS A 165 9.03 -4.45 18.13
C LYS A 165 8.89 -3.99 19.58
N LYS A 166 8.73 -2.69 19.82
CA LYS A 166 8.53 -2.12 21.16
C LYS A 166 7.10 -1.67 21.42
N PHE A 167 6.23 -1.84 20.45
CA PHE A 167 4.82 -1.53 20.57
C PHE A 167 4.08 -2.73 21.17
N GLU A 168 3.11 -2.46 22.06
CA GLU A 168 2.24 -3.49 22.61
C GLU A 168 1.07 -3.77 21.67
N GLY A 169 0.99 -4.98 21.18
CA GLY A 169 -0.04 -5.45 20.24
C GLY A 169 0.48 -5.69 18.83
N ASP A 170 -0.36 -6.37 18.07
CA ASP A 170 -0.06 -6.74 16.69
C ASP A 170 -0.16 -5.54 15.76
N VAL A 171 0.73 -5.49 14.76
CA VAL A 171 0.79 -4.43 13.75
C VAL A 171 0.93 -5.05 12.38
N LEU A 172 0.06 -4.70 11.45
CA LEU A 172 0.19 -5.03 10.04
C LEU A 172 0.84 -3.84 9.29
N ILE A 173 1.72 -4.13 8.35
CA ILE A 173 2.25 -3.13 7.42
C ILE A 173 1.53 -3.30 6.08
N VAL A 174 0.96 -2.24 5.52
CA VAL A 174 0.39 -2.20 4.17
C VAL A 174 1.27 -1.34 3.29
N ALA A 175 1.88 -1.93 2.26
CA ALA A 175 2.56 -1.20 1.20
C ALA A 175 1.61 -1.01 0.02
N SER A 176 1.38 0.24 -0.35
CA SER A 176 0.42 0.60 -1.38
C SER A 176 1.14 0.97 -2.68
N THR A 177 0.89 0.20 -3.75
CA THR A 177 1.55 0.38 -5.05
C THR A 177 0.75 -0.21 -6.20
N ASP A 178 0.67 0.51 -7.31
CA ASP A 178 0.36 -0.10 -8.60
C ASP A 178 1.67 -0.49 -9.30
N MET A 179 1.59 -1.42 -10.23
CA MET A 179 2.72 -1.95 -11.00
C MET A 179 3.00 -1.09 -12.25
N SER A 180 3.40 -1.69 -13.36
CA SER A 180 3.70 -0.95 -14.59
C SER A 180 2.51 -0.15 -15.12
N HIS A 181 2.79 1.02 -15.65
CA HIS A 181 1.85 1.91 -16.33
C HIS A 181 2.31 2.12 -17.77
N THR A 182 1.43 1.95 -18.74
CA THR A 182 1.72 2.21 -20.16
C THR A 182 0.50 2.77 -20.89
N THR A 183 0.76 3.59 -21.90
CA THR A 183 -0.26 4.12 -22.82
C THR A 183 -0.41 3.27 -24.07
N ASP A 184 0.35 2.19 -24.20
CA ASP A 184 0.27 1.25 -25.30
C ASP A 184 -0.39 -0.05 -24.77
N SER A 185 -1.56 -0.38 -25.32
CA SER A 185 -2.37 -1.53 -24.95
C SER A 185 -2.23 -2.70 -25.93
N SER A 186 -1.23 -2.67 -26.84
CA SER A 186 -0.96 -3.80 -27.74
C SER A 186 -0.64 -5.07 -26.93
N PRO A 187 -1.04 -6.26 -27.41
CA PRO A 187 -0.78 -7.52 -26.70
C PRO A 187 0.70 -7.74 -26.41
N GLU A 188 1.58 -7.34 -27.32
CA GLU A 188 3.04 -7.46 -27.19
C GLU A 188 3.56 -6.62 -26.01
N ILE A 189 3.08 -5.39 -25.89
CA ILE A 189 3.48 -4.49 -24.79
C ILE A 189 2.86 -4.95 -23.46
N GLN A 190 1.64 -5.45 -23.46
CA GLN A 190 1.06 -6.02 -22.24
C GLN A 190 1.87 -7.20 -21.71
N GLU A 191 2.31 -8.11 -22.60
CA GLU A 191 3.16 -9.23 -22.21
C GLU A 191 4.53 -8.78 -21.71
N GLU A 192 5.16 -7.81 -22.37
CA GLU A 192 6.41 -7.20 -21.89
C GLU A 192 6.23 -6.61 -20.49
N LYS A 193 5.16 -5.82 -20.24
CA LYS A 193 4.90 -5.22 -18.93
C LYS A 193 4.63 -6.27 -17.85
N ARG A 194 3.90 -7.35 -18.17
CA ARG A 194 3.73 -8.49 -17.26
C ARG A 194 5.08 -9.11 -16.88
N ALA A 195 5.96 -9.34 -17.84
CA ALA A 195 7.27 -9.91 -17.57
C ALA A 195 8.12 -8.99 -16.67
N LEU A 196 8.11 -7.68 -16.92
CA LEU A 196 8.78 -6.69 -16.09
C LEU A 196 8.20 -6.63 -14.67
N ASP A 197 6.88 -6.64 -14.54
CA ASP A 197 6.20 -6.67 -13.25
C ASP A 197 6.56 -7.93 -12.44
N MET A 198 6.67 -9.11 -13.11
CA MET A 198 7.10 -10.33 -12.44
C MET A 198 8.53 -10.22 -11.89
N MET A 199 9.46 -9.53 -12.55
CA MET A 199 10.80 -9.28 -12.01
C MET A 199 10.75 -8.47 -10.71
N ALA A 200 9.90 -7.45 -10.63
CA ALA A 200 9.70 -6.68 -9.40
C ALA A 200 9.01 -7.51 -8.31
N ILE A 201 8.00 -8.31 -8.69
CA ILE A 201 7.28 -9.22 -7.78
C ILE A 201 8.24 -10.27 -7.19
N ASP A 202 9.14 -10.84 -7.98
CA ASP A 202 10.12 -11.82 -7.48
C ASP A 202 11.08 -11.20 -6.46
N ALA A 203 11.53 -9.96 -6.67
CA ALA A 203 12.33 -9.24 -5.68
C ALA A 203 11.53 -9.00 -4.36
N ILE A 204 10.21 -8.75 -4.45
CA ILE A 204 9.35 -8.64 -3.27
C ILE A 204 9.19 -10.00 -2.59
N ARG A 205 9.01 -11.09 -3.34
CA ARG A 205 8.88 -12.47 -2.80
C ARG A 205 10.11 -12.89 -2.00
N GLU A 206 11.28 -12.45 -2.41
CA GLU A 206 12.56 -12.69 -1.72
C GLU A 206 12.84 -11.69 -0.59
N LEU A 207 11.96 -10.72 -0.37
CA LEU A 207 12.16 -9.60 0.58
C LEU A 207 13.48 -8.87 0.31
N ASP A 208 13.89 -8.80 -0.97
CA ASP A 208 15.08 -8.08 -1.40
C ASP A 208 14.76 -6.62 -1.74
N ALA A 209 14.64 -5.79 -0.71
CA ALA A 209 14.35 -4.37 -0.86
C ALA A 209 15.37 -3.63 -1.76
N LYS A 210 16.66 -4.03 -1.73
CA LYS A 210 17.69 -3.45 -2.61
C LYS A 210 17.55 -3.94 -4.04
N GLY A 211 17.26 -5.22 -4.21
CA GLY A 211 16.98 -5.84 -5.50
C GLY A 211 15.77 -5.20 -6.18
N LEU A 212 14.67 -4.98 -5.44
CA LEU A 212 13.49 -4.28 -5.94
C LEU A 212 13.83 -2.88 -6.46
N MET A 213 14.53 -2.07 -5.66
CA MET A 213 14.93 -0.71 -6.07
C MET A 213 15.86 -0.73 -7.30
N ARG A 214 16.73 -1.74 -7.40
CA ARG A 214 17.66 -1.92 -8.51
C ARG A 214 16.93 -2.35 -9.79
N VAL A 215 16.09 -3.38 -9.74
CA VAL A 215 15.39 -3.91 -10.92
C VAL A 215 14.42 -2.88 -11.48
N VAL A 216 13.64 -2.20 -10.63
CA VAL A 216 12.72 -1.13 -11.06
C VAL A 216 13.46 -0.04 -11.84
N ARG A 217 14.64 0.37 -11.35
CA ARG A 217 15.44 1.42 -12.00
C ARG A 217 16.13 0.94 -13.28
N HIS A 218 16.69 -0.28 -13.26
CA HIS A 218 17.45 -0.84 -14.37
C HIS A 218 16.57 -1.16 -15.57
N GLU A 219 15.42 -1.78 -15.31
CA GLU A 219 14.46 -2.21 -16.33
C GLU A 219 13.44 -1.11 -16.69
N GLY A 220 13.49 0.06 -16.03
CA GLY A 220 12.56 1.15 -16.28
C GLY A 220 11.11 0.82 -15.91
N ILE A 221 10.89 -0.04 -14.90
CA ILE A 221 9.55 -0.43 -14.44
C ILE A 221 8.85 0.78 -13.83
N THR A 222 7.66 1.10 -14.32
CA THR A 222 6.92 2.28 -13.87
C THR A 222 6.07 2.02 -12.60
N MET A 223 6.50 1.10 -11.75
CA MET A 223 5.90 0.80 -10.44
C MET A 223 5.95 2.04 -9.54
N CYS A 224 4.79 2.65 -9.29
CA CYS A 224 4.73 3.93 -8.57
C CYS A 224 5.18 3.82 -7.12
N GLY A 225 4.81 2.75 -6.42
CA GLY A 225 5.09 2.51 -5.01
C GLY A 225 6.31 1.59 -4.75
N HIS A 226 7.31 1.54 -5.63
CA HIS A 226 8.50 0.71 -5.41
C HIS A 226 9.25 1.08 -4.13
N ALA A 227 9.37 2.36 -3.80
CA ALA A 227 10.03 2.81 -2.58
C ALA A 227 9.24 2.46 -1.29
N PRO A 228 7.93 2.76 -1.14
CA PRO A 228 7.16 2.25 0.01
C PRO A 228 7.16 0.73 0.13
N THR A 229 7.13 -0.01 -0.99
CA THR A 229 7.23 -1.47 -0.97
C THR A 229 8.61 -1.95 -0.47
N ALA A 230 9.68 -1.29 -0.90
CA ALA A 230 11.03 -1.58 -0.40
C ALA A 230 11.17 -1.27 1.11
N VAL A 231 10.54 -0.18 1.61
CA VAL A 231 10.44 0.10 3.06
C VAL A 231 9.73 -1.05 3.77
N ALA A 232 8.60 -1.54 3.23
CA ALA A 232 7.84 -2.66 3.81
C ALA A 232 8.66 -3.95 3.83
N CYS A 233 9.34 -4.31 2.73
CA CYS A 233 10.21 -5.48 2.66
C CYS A 233 11.34 -5.41 3.70
N ALA A 234 12.02 -4.27 3.82
CA ALA A 234 13.08 -4.06 4.82
C ALA A 234 12.53 -4.19 6.25
N ALA A 235 11.37 -3.59 6.53
CA ALA A 235 10.72 -3.68 7.82
C ALA A 235 10.28 -5.11 8.13
N ALA A 236 9.61 -5.79 7.21
CA ALA A 236 9.11 -7.14 7.37
C ALA A 236 10.26 -8.14 7.63
N LYS A 237 11.33 -8.06 6.84
CA LYS A 237 12.54 -8.88 7.06
C LYS A 237 13.14 -8.67 8.45
N LYS A 238 13.18 -7.42 8.92
CA LYS A 238 13.66 -7.10 10.28
C LYS A 238 12.71 -7.59 11.37
N LEU A 239 11.42 -7.73 11.08
CA LEU A 239 10.40 -8.29 11.97
C LEU A 239 10.40 -9.83 11.98
N GLY A 240 11.10 -10.48 11.06
CA GLY A 240 11.25 -11.93 11.00
C GLY A 240 10.53 -12.59 9.83
N ALA A 241 9.99 -11.82 8.89
CA ALA A 241 9.43 -12.38 7.67
C ALA A 241 10.50 -13.12 6.86
N THR A 242 10.10 -14.24 6.26
CA THR A 242 10.99 -15.11 5.48
C THR A 242 10.67 -15.13 3.99
N ALA A 243 9.44 -14.83 3.61
CA ALA A 243 8.99 -14.83 2.22
C ALA A 243 7.72 -14.00 2.03
N ALA A 244 7.41 -13.71 0.77
CA ALA A 244 6.10 -13.19 0.38
C ALA A 244 5.44 -14.13 -0.65
N GLU A 245 4.12 -14.25 -0.54
CA GLU A 245 3.27 -15.03 -1.43
C GLU A 245 2.51 -14.07 -2.36
N LEU A 246 2.61 -14.29 -3.68
CA LEU A 246 1.76 -13.60 -4.65
C LEU A 246 0.34 -14.19 -4.58
N ILE A 247 -0.62 -13.37 -4.25
CA ILE A 247 -2.03 -13.77 -4.11
C ILE A 247 -2.78 -13.59 -5.43
N ASP A 248 -2.58 -12.45 -6.10
CA ASP A 248 -3.21 -12.15 -7.38
C ASP A 248 -2.35 -11.14 -8.16
N TYR A 249 -2.40 -11.26 -9.48
CA TYR A 249 -1.85 -10.27 -10.41
C TYR A 249 -2.77 -10.12 -11.62
N ARG A 250 -3.19 -8.89 -11.88
CA ARG A 250 -4.06 -8.53 -13.01
C ARG A 250 -3.67 -7.19 -13.58
N THR A 251 -4.15 -6.92 -14.78
CA THR A 251 -4.19 -5.59 -15.37
C THR A 251 -5.64 -5.09 -15.43
N ASN A 252 -5.85 -3.79 -15.68
CA ASN A 252 -7.20 -3.29 -15.95
C ASN A 252 -7.82 -3.96 -17.18
N CYS A 253 -7.02 -4.41 -18.16
CA CYS A 253 -7.51 -5.14 -19.33
C CYS A 253 -8.09 -6.53 -18.97
N ASP A 254 -7.57 -7.18 -17.94
CA ASP A 254 -8.10 -8.47 -17.45
C ASP A 254 -9.46 -8.34 -16.74
N LEU A 255 -9.82 -7.11 -16.34
CA LEU A 255 -10.98 -6.81 -15.50
C LEU A 255 -12.13 -6.18 -16.29
N SER A 256 -11.94 -5.89 -17.57
CA SER A 256 -12.93 -5.26 -18.42
C SER A 256 -13.38 -6.18 -19.55
N GLU A 257 -14.66 -6.07 -19.89
CA GLU A 257 -15.25 -6.68 -21.08
C GLU A 257 -14.92 -5.89 -22.37
N ASP A 258 -14.44 -4.63 -22.21
CA ASP A 258 -14.01 -3.77 -23.34
C ASP A 258 -12.48 -3.65 -23.33
N PRO A 259 -11.77 -4.28 -24.29
CA PRO A 259 -10.31 -4.29 -24.33
C PRO A 259 -9.67 -3.00 -24.87
N ASP A 260 -10.45 -2.03 -25.30
CA ASP A 260 -9.93 -0.78 -25.88
C ASP A 260 -9.55 0.25 -24.80
N TYR A 261 -8.51 -0.08 -24.02
CA TYR A 261 -7.91 0.87 -23.10
C TYR A 261 -6.73 1.59 -23.74
N SER A 262 -6.81 2.90 -23.74
CA SER A 262 -5.67 3.78 -24.07
C SER A 262 -4.60 3.81 -22.98
N TYR A 263 -4.79 3.04 -21.88
CA TYR A 263 -3.92 3.04 -20.72
C TYR A 263 -4.00 1.73 -19.95
N VAL A 264 -2.85 1.08 -19.74
CA VAL A 264 -2.78 -0.21 -19.05
C VAL A 264 -1.99 -0.06 -17.75
N VAL A 265 -2.53 -0.60 -16.67
CA VAL A 265 -1.91 -0.64 -15.35
C VAL A 265 -1.93 -2.04 -14.80
N GLY A 266 -0.77 -2.50 -14.29
CA GLY A 266 -0.66 -3.75 -13.55
C GLY A 266 -1.00 -3.57 -12.06
N TYR A 267 -1.64 -4.58 -11.49
CA TYR A 267 -2.03 -4.66 -10.08
C TYR A 267 -1.53 -5.96 -9.49
N ALA A 268 -0.69 -5.88 -8.47
CA ALA A 268 -0.20 -7.05 -7.74
C ALA A 268 -0.63 -7.01 -6.27
N GLY A 269 -1.03 -8.15 -5.76
CA GLY A 269 -1.36 -8.36 -4.37
C GLY A 269 -0.48 -9.42 -3.74
N LEU A 270 0.25 -9.10 -2.65
CA LEU A 270 1.12 -10.05 -1.95
C LEU A 270 0.88 -10.04 -0.45
N VAL A 271 1.12 -11.20 0.19
CA VAL A 271 1.12 -11.38 1.65
C VAL A 271 2.52 -11.76 2.10
N ILE A 272 3.06 -11.06 3.10
CA ILE A 272 4.41 -11.25 3.65
C ILE A 272 4.30 -11.85 5.06
N LYS A 273 4.92 -13.02 5.23
CA LYS A 273 4.87 -13.82 6.47
C LYS A 273 6.26 -14.08 7.05
#